data_6c443b7ec3cb73b11d78a82dd47d10be
#
_entry.id   6c443b7ec3cb73b11d78a82dd47d10be
#
_cell.length_a   1.000
_cell.length_b   1.000
_cell.length_c   1.000
_cell.angle_alpha   90.00
_cell.angle_beta   90.00
_cell.angle_gamma   90.00
#
_symmetry.space_group_name_H-M   'P 1'
#
loop_
_entity.id
_entity.type
_entity.pdbx_description
1 polymer ?
#
loop_
_entity_poly.entity_id
_entity_poly.type
_entity_poly.pdbx_seq_one_letter_code
_entity_poly.pdbx_strand_id
1 'polypeptide(L)'
;MSNFERVKKFMKTFGQEVKEKAEFPSDKITSLRYDLISEELSEFKEAINKKDIKEVADALTDILYVTYGAGHAFGINLDKCFEEVQNSNMSKLGEDGKPIYNDKGKVMKGPNYFKPNLNKFVAWWKTTIIGYCLV
;
A
#
# COMPACT_ATOMS: atom_id res chain seq x y z
N MET A 1 11.46 0.18 -13.22
CA MET A 1 11.50 0.62 -11.79
C MET A 1 10.15 1.20 -11.42
N SER A 2 9.49 0.59 -10.45
CA SER A 2 8.19 1.07 -9.95
C SER A 2 8.33 2.37 -9.16
N ASN A 3 7.21 3.05 -8.92
CA ASN A 3 7.21 4.24 -8.06
C ASN A 3 7.63 3.89 -6.64
N PHE A 4 7.23 2.72 -6.14
CA PHE A 4 7.66 2.21 -4.85
C PHE A 4 9.20 2.09 -4.77
N GLU A 5 9.83 1.53 -5.78
CA GLU A 5 11.29 1.40 -5.85
C GLU A 5 12.00 2.75 -5.97
N ARG A 6 11.39 3.71 -6.68
CA ARG A 6 11.93 5.08 -6.77
C ARG A 6 11.96 5.77 -5.41
N VAL A 7 10.92 5.58 -4.61
CA VAL A 7 10.89 6.12 -3.24
C VAL A 7 11.94 5.43 -2.36
N LYS A 8 12.17 4.12 -2.53
CA LYS A 8 13.29 3.43 -1.85
C LYS A 8 14.63 4.09 -2.16
N LYS A 9 14.87 4.40 -3.44
CA LYS A 9 16.09 5.10 -3.87
C LYS A 9 16.22 6.46 -3.20
N PHE A 10 15.13 7.24 -3.14
CA PHE A 10 15.13 8.52 -2.42
C PHE A 10 15.51 8.34 -0.96
N MET A 11 14.85 7.42 -0.26
CA MET A 11 15.11 7.18 1.16
C MET A 11 16.57 6.80 1.43
N LYS A 12 17.13 5.90 0.63
CA LYS A 12 18.55 5.52 0.75
C LYS A 12 19.49 6.67 0.47
N THR A 13 19.20 7.48 -0.53
CA THR A 13 20.01 8.65 -0.91
C THR A 13 20.05 9.68 0.21
N PHE A 14 18.93 9.88 0.89
CA PHE A 14 18.80 10.87 1.97
C PHE A 14 19.00 10.28 3.38
N GLY A 15 19.51 9.05 3.47
CA GLY A 15 19.90 8.44 4.76
C GLY A 15 18.73 8.01 5.63
N GLN A 16 17.56 7.80 5.06
CA GLN A 16 16.40 7.29 5.78
C GLN A 16 16.43 5.76 5.86
N GLU A 17 15.96 5.22 6.98
CA GLU A 17 15.96 3.77 7.21
C GLU A 17 14.96 3.06 6.29
N VAL A 18 15.46 2.03 5.61
CA VAL A 18 14.68 1.11 4.79
C VAL A 18 14.84 -0.30 5.38
N LYS A 19 13.74 -0.91 5.79
CA LYS A 19 13.76 -2.27 6.32
C LYS A 19 13.61 -3.31 5.22
N GLU A 20 14.37 -4.39 5.33
CA GLU A 20 14.27 -5.53 4.40
C GLU A 20 13.25 -6.58 4.84
N LYS A 21 12.85 -6.55 6.12
CA LYS A 21 11.84 -7.46 6.69
C LYS A 21 10.69 -6.67 7.28
N ALA A 22 9.48 -7.21 7.16
CA ALA A 22 8.29 -6.59 7.73
C ALA A 22 8.35 -6.61 9.26
N GLU A 23 8.49 -5.43 9.85
CA GLU A 23 8.53 -5.23 11.30
C GLU A 23 8.19 -3.77 11.62
N PHE A 24 7.79 -3.53 12.86
CA PHE A 24 7.59 -2.16 13.34
C PHE A 24 8.95 -1.47 13.49
N PRO A 25 9.12 -0.28 12.91
CA PRO A 25 10.28 0.56 13.22
C PRO A 25 10.14 1.17 14.62
N SER A 26 11.09 2.00 15.04
CA SER A 26 11.00 2.72 16.30
C SER A 26 9.73 3.59 16.37
N ASP A 27 9.27 3.90 17.58
CA ASP A 27 8.10 4.75 17.79
C ASP A 27 8.25 6.12 17.12
N LYS A 28 9.45 6.66 17.12
CA LYS A 28 9.78 7.91 16.43
C LYS A 28 9.51 7.82 14.93
N ILE A 29 9.93 6.75 14.29
CA ILE A 29 9.71 6.52 12.84
C ILE A 29 8.25 6.23 12.56
N THR A 30 7.60 5.42 13.39
CA THR A 30 6.16 5.12 13.24
C THR A 30 5.33 6.41 13.29
N SER A 31 5.59 7.26 14.27
CA SER A 31 4.92 8.56 14.41
C SER A 31 5.19 9.47 13.23
N LEU A 32 6.44 9.54 12.77
CA LEU A 32 6.81 10.33 11.60
C LEU A 32 6.03 9.90 10.36
N ARG A 33 5.95 8.60 10.09
CA ARG A 33 5.26 8.09 8.90
C ARG A 33 3.76 8.34 8.97
N TYR A 34 3.17 8.19 10.14
CA TYR A 34 1.76 8.56 10.34
C TYR A 34 1.53 10.06 10.10
N ASP A 35 2.35 10.90 10.69
CA ASP A 35 2.21 12.36 10.59
C ASP A 35 2.35 12.84 9.14
N LEU A 36 3.28 12.29 8.37
CA LEU A 36 3.47 12.64 6.96
C LEU A 36 2.20 12.33 6.14
N ILE A 37 1.61 11.15 6.31
CA ILE A 37 0.38 10.78 5.61
C ILE A 37 -0.79 11.68 6.04
N SER A 38 -0.91 11.94 7.33
CA SER A 38 -1.95 12.81 7.89
C SER A 38 -1.86 14.24 7.37
N GLU A 39 -0.64 14.78 7.25
CA GLU A 39 -0.39 16.11 6.69
C GLU A 39 -0.87 16.20 5.23
N GLU A 40 -0.47 15.26 4.40
CA GLU A 40 -0.87 15.23 2.99
C GLU A 40 -2.38 15.02 2.81
N LEU A 41 -3.00 14.24 3.69
CA LEU A 41 -4.45 14.07 3.69
C LEU A 41 -5.16 15.39 4.01
N SER A 42 -4.63 16.17 4.94
CA SER A 42 -5.15 17.50 5.29
C SER A 42 -5.00 18.49 4.13
N GLU A 43 -3.87 18.47 3.44
CA GLU A 43 -3.65 19.29 2.24
C GLU A 43 -4.60 18.92 1.11
N PHE A 44 -4.88 17.62 0.93
CA PHE A 44 -5.88 17.17 -0.04
C PHE A 44 -7.26 17.73 0.27
N LYS A 45 -7.70 17.70 1.52
CA LYS A 45 -8.97 18.28 1.94
C LYS A 45 -9.03 19.79 1.68
N GLU A 46 -7.94 20.50 1.98
CA GLU A 46 -7.83 21.92 1.74
C GLU A 46 -7.92 22.26 0.23
N ALA A 47 -7.23 21.48 -0.59
CA ALA A 47 -7.26 21.63 -2.07
C ALA A 47 -8.68 21.45 -2.63
N ILE A 48 -9.42 20.46 -2.11
CA ILE A 48 -10.84 20.25 -2.47
C ILE A 48 -11.68 21.46 -2.09
N ASN A 49 -11.51 22.00 -0.90
CA ASN A 49 -12.26 23.16 -0.42
C ASN A 49 -11.98 24.40 -1.25
N LYS A 50 -10.75 24.57 -1.72
CA LYS A 50 -10.35 25.67 -2.60
C LYS A 50 -10.71 25.44 -4.07
N LYS A 51 -11.15 24.23 -4.43
CA LYS A 51 -11.39 23.80 -5.82
C LYS A 51 -10.18 24.04 -6.73
N ASP A 52 -8.98 23.83 -6.20
CA ASP A 52 -7.72 23.98 -6.90
C ASP A 52 -7.23 22.62 -7.39
N ILE A 53 -7.43 22.36 -8.69
CA ILE A 53 -7.09 21.06 -9.28
C ILE A 53 -5.58 20.77 -9.27
N LYS A 54 -4.74 21.78 -9.37
CA LYS A 54 -3.29 21.65 -9.29
C LYS A 54 -2.88 21.20 -7.88
N GLU A 55 -3.43 21.82 -6.85
CA GLU A 55 -3.19 21.43 -5.46
C GLU A 55 -3.75 20.03 -5.14
N VAL A 56 -4.86 19.63 -5.77
CA VAL A 56 -5.38 18.26 -5.68
C VAL A 56 -4.37 17.27 -6.25
N ALA A 57 -3.79 17.56 -7.42
CA ALA A 57 -2.79 16.70 -8.05
C ALA A 57 -1.54 16.59 -7.18
N ASP A 58 -1.09 17.69 -6.60
CA ASP A 58 0.07 17.74 -5.71
C ASP A 58 -0.18 16.87 -4.45
N ALA A 59 -1.27 17.14 -3.74
CA ALA A 59 -1.62 16.41 -2.52
C ALA A 59 -1.78 14.90 -2.75
N LEU A 60 -2.47 14.49 -3.83
CA LEU A 60 -2.62 13.06 -4.15
C LEU A 60 -1.28 12.40 -4.49
N THR A 61 -0.40 13.11 -5.19
CA THR A 61 0.93 12.61 -5.52
C THR A 61 1.77 12.43 -4.25
N ASP A 62 1.71 13.39 -3.35
CA ASP A 62 2.45 13.34 -2.10
C ASP A 62 1.89 12.28 -1.14
N ILE A 63 0.57 12.03 -1.13
CA ILE A 63 -0.02 10.90 -0.40
C ILE A 63 0.59 9.58 -0.89
N LEU A 64 0.72 9.37 -2.20
CA LEU A 64 1.37 8.18 -2.75
C LEU A 64 2.83 8.10 -2.31
N TYR A 65 3.54 9.21 -2.41
CA TYR A 65 4.96 9.27 -2.09
C TYR A 65 5.25 8.90 -0.63
N VAL A 66 4.54 9.52 0.31
CA VAL A 66 4.74 9.25 1.74
C VAL A 66 4.20 7.88 2.17
N THR A 67 3.18 7.36 1.47
CA THR A 67 2.68 6.00 1.68
C THR A 67 3.71 4.96 1.26
N TYR A 68 4.35 5.13 0.12
CA TYR A 68 5.47 4.27 -0.30
C TYR A 68 6.62 4.35 0.69
N GLY A 69 6.92 5.55 1.20
CA GLY A 69 7.93 5.74 2.25
C GLY A 69 7.61 4.97 3.52
N ALA A 70 6.35 4.98 3.95
CA ALA A 70 5.90 4.19 5.10
C ALA A 70 6.08 2.69 4.84
N GLY A 71 5.75 2.20 3.63
CA GLY A 71 5.99 0.81 3.25
C GLY A 71 7.44 0.39 3.44
N HIS A 72 8.39 1.19 2.98
CA HIS A 72 9.81 0.91 3.17
C HIS A 72 10.25 0.99 4.63
N ALA A 73 9.72 1.93 5.39
CA ALA A 73 10.03 2.05 6.82
C ALA A 73 9.57 0.84 7.64
N PHE A 74 8.47 0.21 7.24
CA PHE A 74 7.95 -1.02 7.86
C PHE A 74 8.45 -2.31 7.20
N GLY A 75 9.23 -2.23 6.13
CA GLY A 75 9.73 -3.41 5.39
C GLY A 75 8.64 -4.17 4.64
N ILE A 76 7.59 -3.49 4.21
CA ILE A 76 6.46 -4.07 3.49
C ILE A 76 6.60 -3.77 2.00
N ASN A 77 6.56 -4.81 1.16
CA ASN A 77 6.57 -4.65 -0.29
C ASN A 77 5.16 -4.26 -0.78
N LEU A 78 4.93 -2.95 -0.90
CA LEU A 78 3.61 -2.44 -1.31
C LEU A 78 3.26 -2.76 -2.76
N ASP A 79 4.23 -2.96 -3.66
CA ASP A 79 3.95 -3.41 -5.03
C ASP A 79 3.27 -4.78 -5.02
N LYS A 80 3.80 -5.73 -4.26
CA LYS A 80 3.21 -7.07 -4.13
C LYS A 80 1.89 -7.06 -3.38
N CYS A 81 1.78 -6.27 -2.33
CA CYS A 81 0.52 -6.11 -1.61
C CYS A 81 -0.57 -5.51 -2.51
N PHE A 82 -0.22 -4.53 -3.32
CA PHE A 82 -1.15 -3.90 -4.25
C PHE A 82 -1.64 -4.90 -5.31
N GLU A 83 -0.73 -5.70 -5.88
CA GLU A 83 -1.08 -6.75 -6.84
C GLU A 83 -2.07 -7.76 -6.26
N GLU A 84 -1.83 -8.20 -5.03
CA GLU A 84 -2.74 -9.12 -4.32
C GLU A 84 -4.13 -8.49 -4.12
N VAL A 85 -4.18 -7.23 -3.68
CA VAL A 85 -5.43 -6.51 -3.51
C VAL A 85 -6.13 -6.29 -4.85
N GLN A 86 -5.38 -5.97 -5.91
CA GLN A 86 -5.93 -5.83 -7.26
C GLN A 86 -6.58 -7.14 -7.73
N ASN A 87 -5.90 -8.26 -7.58
CA ASN A 87 -6.42 -9.57 -7.96
C ASN A 87 -7.68 -9.92 -7.17
N SER A 88 -7.67 -9.64 -5.86
CA SER A 88 -8.85 -9.81 -5.00
C SER A 88 -10.01 -8.93 -5.47
N ASN A 89 -9.77 -7.67 -5.78
CA ASN A 89 -10.79 -6.76 -6.26
C ASN A 89 -11.39 -7.20 -7.60
N MET A 90 -10.54 -7.65 -8.52
CA MET A 90 -11.01 -8.16 -9.82
C MET A 90 -11.78 -9.48 -9.69
N SER A 91 -11.54 -10.26 -8.65
CA SER A 91 -12.28 -11.50 -8.38
C SER A 91 -13.74 -11.26 -7.94
N LYS A 92 -14.13 -10.00 -7.71
CA LYS A 92 -15.53 -9.63 -7.40
C LYS A 92 -16.48 -9.76 -8.59
N LEU A 93 -15.97 -9.92 -9.80
CA LEU A 93 -16.80 -10.08 -11.01
C LEU A 93 -17.73 -11.29 -10.90
N GLY A 94 -18.89 -11.20 -11.55
CA GLY A 94 -19.82 -12.33 -11.70
C GLY A 94 -19.26 -13.42 -12.60
N GLU A 95 -19.94 -14.56 -12.68
CA GLU A 95 -19.56 -15.68 -13.55
C GLU A 95 -19.50 -15.29 -15.03
N ASP A 96 -20.31 -14.30 -15.43
CA ASP A 96 -20.34 -13.75 -16.78
C ASP A 96 -19.20 -12.75 -17.06
N GLY A 97 -18.29 -12.54 -16.11
CA GLY A 97 -17.21 -11.59 -16.21
C GLY A 97 -17.64 -10.12 -16.05
N LYS A 98 -18.88 -9.88 -15.62
CA LYS A 98 -19.42 -8.52 -15.43
C LYS A 98 -19.53 -8.16 -13.96
N PRO A 99 -19.44 -6.85 -13.62
CA PRO A 99 -19.61 -6.42 -12.24
C PRO A 99 -21.04 -6.64 -11.75
N ILE A 100 -21.17 -6.90 -10.46
CA ILE A 100 -22.43 -7.02 -9.74
C ILE A 100 -22.54 -5.80 -8.82
N TYR A 101 -23.66 -5.08 -8.88
CA TYR A 101 -23.92 -3.91 -8.04
C TYR A 101 -25.13 -4.13 -7.14
N ASN A 102 -25.11 -3.51 -5.95
CA ASN A 102 -26.32 -3.40 -5.12
C ASN A 102 -27.17 -2.19 -5.54
N ASP A 103 -28.30 -1.98 -4.86
CA ASP A 103 -29.23 -0.89 -5.14
C ASP A 103 -28.62 0.51 -5.03
N LYS A 104 -27.52 0.65 -4.28
CA LYS A 104 -26.79 1.91 -4.07
C LYS A 104 -25.61 2.08 -5.03
N GLY A 105 -25.43 1.18 -6.00
CA GLY A 105 -24.31 1.21 -6.93
C GLY A 105 -22.98 0.71 -6.37
N LYS A 106 -22.99 0.06 -5.20
CA LYS A 106 -21.78 -0.54 -4.62
C LYS A 106 -21.45 -1.85 -5.30
N VAL A 107 -20.18 -2.04 -5.67
CA VAL A 107 -19.68 -3.31 -6.22
C VAL A 107 -19.81 -4.41 -5.17
N MET A 108 -20.47 -5.48 -5.56
CA MET A 108 -20.69 -6.66 -4.74
C MET A 108 -19.70 -7.77 -5.08
N LYS A 109 -19.53 -8.72 -4.16
CA LYS A 109 -18.66 -9.88 -4.35
C LYS A 109 -19.36 -10.93 -5.19
N GLY A 110 -18.72 -11.36 -6.29
CA GLY A 110 -19.17 -12.47 -7.11
C GLY A 110 -18.84 -13.83 -6.51
N PRO A 111 -19.24 -14.94 -7.19
CA PRO A 111 -19.08 -16.28 -6.65
C PRO A 111 -17.63 -16.74 -6.52
N ASN A 112 -16.71 -16.17 -7.31
CA ASN A 112 -15.30 -16.54 -7.30
C ASN A 112 -14.44 -15.56 -6.48
N TYR A 113 -15.07 -14.69 -5.70
CA TYR A 113 -14.35 -13.74 -4.86
C TYR A 113 -13.45 -14.46 -3.85
N PHE A 114 -12.20 -13.98 -3.75
CA PHE A 114 -11.29 -14.37 -2.70
C PHE A 114 -10.79 -13.14 -1.93
N LYS A 115 -10.64 -13.31 -0.63
CA LYS A 115 -10.10 -12.27 0.25
C LYS A 115 -8.59 -12.12 0.02
N PRO A 116 -8.05 -10.89 -0.03
CA PRO A 116 -6.61 -10.71 -0.19
C PRO A 116 -5.85 -11.32 0.99
N ASN A 117 -4.77 -12.04 0.71
CA ASN A 117 -3.90 -12.63 1.72
C ASN A 117 -2.55 -11.89 1.75
N LEU A 118 -2.45 -10.88 2.60
CA LEU A 118 -1.23 -10.10 2.76
C LEU A 118 -0.20 -10.76 3.68
N ASN A 119 -0.58 -11.79 4.44
CA ASN A 119 0.34 -12.50 5.34
C ASN A 119 1.55 -13.07 4.62
N LYS A 120 1.39 -13.50 3.37
CA LYS A 120 2.50 -14.04 2.56
C LYS A 120 3.61 -13.01 2.25
N PHE A 121 3.32 -11.70 2.43
CA PHE A 121 4.28 -10.62 2.21
C PHE A 121 4.84 -10.00 3.50
N VAL A 122 4.30 -10.39 4.66
CA VAL A 122 4.70 -9.81 5.95
C VAL A 122 5.14 -10.88 6.97
N ALA A 123 4.88 -12.16 6.73
CA ALA A 123 5.23 -13.27 7.63
C ALA A 123 6.64 -13.79 7.32
N TRP A 124 7.69 -13.05 7.73
CA TRP A 124 9.10 -13.40 7.52
C TRP A 124 9.52 -14.76 8.12
N TRP A 125 8.88 -15.21 9.20
CA TRP A 125 9.16 -16.47 9.86
C TRP A 125 8.90 -17.71 8.98
N LYS A 126 8.08 -17.60 7.93
CA LYS A 126 7.86 -18.68 6.96
C LYS A 126 9.05 -18.93 6.05
N THR A 127 9.90 -17.93 5.87
CA THR A 127 11.08 -18.06 5.01
C THR A 127 12.21 -18.83 5.69
N THR A 128 12.23 -18.87 7.02
CA THR A 128 13.25 -19.55 7.81
C THR A 128 13.00 -21.08 7.93
N ILE A 129 11.75 -21.52 7.77
CA ILE A 129 11.39 -22.94 7.91
C ILE A 129 11.71 -23.74 6.64
N ILE A 130 11.73 -23.10 5.47
CA ILE A 130 12.03 -23.80 4.21
C ILE A 130 13.53 -24.11 4.08
N GLY A 131 14.39 -23.42 4.82
CA GLY A 131 15.84 -23.67 4.84
C GLY A 131 16.29 -24.87 5.69
N TYR A 132 15.43 -25.45 6.52
CA TYR A 132 15.75 -26.58 7.40
C TYR A 132 15.18 -27.94 6.96
N CYS A 133 14.53 -28.01 5.82
CA CYS A 133 13.98 -29.26 5.28
C CYS A 133 14.82 -29.89 4.16
N LEU A 134 16.10 -29.56 4.08
CA LEU A 134 17.03 -30.21 3.16
C LEU A 134 18.33 -30.60 3.92
N VAL A 135 18.18 -31.51 4.84
CA VAL A 135 19.27 -32.46 5.19
C VAL A 135 18.64 -33.80 5.44
#